data_38b2a78fa2edd409e1bd61e56ba017d1
#
_entry.id   38b2a78fa2edd409e1bd61e56ba017d1
#
_cell.length_a   1.000
_cell.length_b   1.000
_cell.length_c   1.000
_cell.angle_alpha   90.00
_cell.angle_beta   90.00
_cell.angle_gamma   90.00
#
_symmetry.space_group_name_H-M   'P 1'
#
loop_
_entity.id
_entity.type
_entity.pdbx_description
1 polymer ?
#
loop_
_entity_poly.entity_id
_entity_poly.type
_entity_poly.pdbx_seq_one_letter_code
_entity_poly.pdbx_strand_id
1 'polypeptide(L)'
;VKEIKFRPGTDVGDYQVKLRNLVRFLEDGDKAKVTIRFRGREMAHQELGIQMLERLEKDLEEYGTVEARPKLEGRQMIMVFAPKKK
;
A
#
# COMPACT_ATOMS: atom_id res chain seq x y z
N VAL A 1 -8.47 9.05 7.68
CA VAL A 1 -7.71 8.26 6.71
C VAL A 1 -6.24 8.54 6.87
N LYS A 2 -5.44 7.49 7.06
CA LYS A 2 -3.99 7.59 7.17
C LYS A 2 -3.34 7.21 5.85
N GLU A 3 -2.33 7.95 5.44
CA GLU A 3 -1.64 7.71 4.17
C GLU A 3 -0.20 7.29 4.41
N ILE A 4 0.24 6.28 3.65
CA ILE A 4 1.64 5.87 3.62
C ILE A 4 2.09 5.84 2.17
N LYS A 5 3.27 6.39 1.91
CA LYS A 5 3.86 6.42 0.58
C LYS A 5 4.97 5.39 0.46
N PHE A 6 4.96 4.64 -0.62
CA PHE A 6 5.99 3.68 -0.96
C PHE A 6 6.67 4.10 -2.26
N ARG A 7 7.84 3.49 -2.50
CA ARG A 7 8.54 3.61 -3.79
C ARG A 7 8.70 2.21 -4.37
N PRO A 8 8.63 2.07 -5.70
CA PRO A 8 9.00 0.81 -6.34
C PRO A 8 10.45 0.49 -5.98
N GLY A 9 10.76 -0.77 -5.70
CA GLY A 9 12.11 -1.16 -5.30
C GLY A 9 12.46 -0.82 -3.85
N THR A 10 11.46 -0.59 -3.00
CA THR A 10 11.67 -0.37 -1.58
C THR A 10 12.41 -1.54 -0.93
N ASP A 11 13.37 -1.24 -0.06
CA ASP A 11 14.09 -2.25 0.71
C ASP A 11 13.16 -3.05 1.61
N VAL A 12 13.52 -4.30 1.88
CA VAL A 12 12.75 -5.17 2.77
C VAL A 12 12.56 -4.53 4.15
N GLY A 13 13.62 -3.91 4.69
CA GLY A 13 13.54 -3.24 5.99
C GLY A 13 12.56 -2.09 6.00
N ASP A 14 12.62 -1.24 4.98
CA ASP A 14 11.72 -0.10 4.86
C ASP A 14 10.28 -0.56 4.63
N TYR A 15 10.10 -1.60 3.82
CA TYR A 15 8.81 -2.21 3.61
C TYR A 15 8.19 -2.69 4.93
N GLN A 16 8.97 -3.37 5.76
CA GLN A 16 8.48 -3.89 7.04
C GLN A 16 8.08 -2.78 8.01
N VAL A 17 8.85 -1.70 8.05
CA VAL A 17 8.51 -0.55 8.90
C VAL A 17 7.17 0.05 8.48
N LYS A 18 6.99 0.25 7.19
CA LYS A 18 5.73 0.80 6.68
C LYS A 18 4.57 -0.17 6.85
N LEU A 19 4.84 -1.46 6.71
CA LEU A 19 3.83 -2.50 6.94
C LEU A 19 3.32 -2.45 8.39
N ARG A 20 4.23 -2.29 9.36
CA ARG A 20 3.84 -2.16 10.77
C ARG A 20 2.95 -0.96 11.00
N ASN A 21 3.28 0.16 10.36
CA ASN A 21 2.47 1.38 10.48
C ASN A 21 1.07 1.16 9.90
N LEU A 22 0.98 0.45 8.77
CA LEU A 22 -0.32 0.12 8.17
C LEU A 22 -1.14 -0.78 9.08
N VAL A 23 -0.51 -1.79 9.68
CA VAL A 23 -1.18 -2.68 10.63
C VAL A 23 -1.74 -1.86 11.79
N ARG A 24 -0.93 -0.95 12.34
CA ARG A 24 -1.36 -0.10 13.45
C ARG A 24 -2.57 0.75 13.07
N PHE A 25 -2.54 1.37 11.89
CA PHE A 25 -3.66 2.19 11.43
C PHE A 25 -4.95 1.36 11.35
N LEU A 26 -4.86 0.16 10.79
CA LEU A 26 -6.01 -0.71 10.66
C LEU A 26 -6.50 -1.21 12.02
N GLU A 27 -5.59 -1.52 12.94
CA GLU A 27 -5.96 -1.94 14.29
C GLU A 27 -6.64 -0.82 15.07
N ASP A 28 -6.26 0.43 14.80
CA ASP A 28 -6.88 1.60 15.42
C ASP A 28 -8.24 1.95 14.80
N GLY A 29 -8.63 1.22 13.77
CA GLY A 29 -9.90 1.46 13.09
C GLY A 29 -9.84 2.53 12.01
N ASP A 30 -8.64 2.93 11.59
CA ASP A 30 -8.45 3.91 10.53
C ASP A 30 -8.32 3.23 9.18
N LYS A 31 -8.80 3.90 8.13
CA LYS A 31 -8.53 3.48 6.77
C LYS A 31 -7.09 3.83 6.41
N ALA A 32 -6.43 2.95 5.68
CA ALA A 32 -5.04 3.14 5.27
C ALA A 32 -4.98 3.32 3.75
N LYS A 33 -4.46 4.47 3.33
CA LYS A 33 -4.26 4.77 1.92
C LYS A 33 -2.80 4.52 1.58
N VAL A 34 -2.56 3.61 0.65
CA VAL A 34 -1.20 3.29 0.19
C VAL A 34 -0.99 3.95 -1.16
N THR A 35 0.05 4.76 -1.26
CA THR A 35 0.41 5.44 -2.49
C THR A 35 1.80 5.01 -2.91
N ILE A 36 1.94 4.53 -4.16
CA ILE A 36 3.24 4.21 -4.74
C ILE A 36 3.52 5.24 -5.82
N ARG A 37 4.58 6.02 -5.61
CA ARG A 37 4.95 7.07 -6.56
C ARG A 37 6.04 6.55 -7.48
N PHE A 38 5.79 6.63 -8.78
CA PHE A 38 6.76 6.24 -9.81
C PHE A 38 7.49 7.46 -10.32
N ARG A 39 8.80 7.32 -10.52
CA ARG A 39 9.59 8.31 -11.24
C ARG A 39 9.52 7.97 -12.73
N GLY A 40 10.00 8.88 -13.60
CA GLY A 40 9.96 8.68 -15.04
C GLY A 40 10.50 7.32 -15.48
N ARG A 41 11.61 6.88 -14.90
CA ARG A 41 12.22 5.57 -15.21
C ARG A 41 11.34 4.41 -14.77
N GLU A 42 10.62 4.61 -13.68
CA GLU A 42 9.84 3.55 -13.03
C GLU A 42 8.47 3.38 -13.69
N MET A 43 8.04 4.35 -14.47
CA MET A 43 6.77 4.25 -15.20
C MET A 43 6.77 3.07 -16.19
N ALA A 44 7.93 2.65 -16.65
CA ALA A 44 8.07 1.47 -17.51
C ALA A 44 7.94 0.17 -16.73
N HIS A 45 7.99 0.24 -15.38
CA HIS A 45 7.96 -0.93 -14.49
C HIS A 45 6.81 -0.82 -13.49
N GLN A 46 5.62 -0.50 -13.98
CA GLN A 46 4.43 -0.39 -13.12
C GLN A 46 4.09 -1.71 -12.43
N GLU A 47 4.47 -2.83 -13.02
CA GLU A 47 4.26 -4.15 -12.44
C GLU A 47 4.93 -4.30 -11.07
N LEU A 48 6.02 -3.59 -10.81
CA LEU A 48 6.68 -3.62 -9.51
C LEU A 48 5.77 -3.05 -8.43
N GLY A 49 5.05 -1.98 -8.75
CA GLY A 49 4.08 -1.39 -7.83
C GLY A 49 2.89 -2.32 -7.59
N ILE A 50 2.40 -2.93 -8.64
CA ILE A 50 1.27 -3.87 -8.55
C ILE A 50 1.67 -5.07 -7.67
N GLN A 51 2.87 -5.63 -7.88
CA GLN A 51 3.35 -6.74 -7.08
C GLN A 51 3.48 -6.36 -5.61
N MET A 52 3.96 -5.16 -5.32
CA MET A 52 4.07 -4.67 -3.96
C MET A 52 2.71 -4.54 -3.30
N LEU A 53 1.72 -4.00 -4.02
CA LEU A 53 0.36 -3.86 -3.50
C LEU A 53 -0.31 -5.21 -3.28
N GLU A 54 -0.09 -6.17 -4.15
CA GLU A 54 -0.60 -7.53 -3.97
C GLU A 54 0.00 -8.17 -2.71
N ARG A 55 1.28 -7.96 -2.49
CA ARG A 55 1.95 -8.46 -1.29
C ARG A 55 1.39 -7.80 -0.04
N LEU A 56 1.16 -6.48 -0.09
CA LEU A 56 0.55 -5.76 1.02
C LEU A 56 -0.85 -6.28 1.30
N GLU A 57 -1.64 -6.53 0.28
CA GLU A 57 -2.99 -7.08 0.43
C GLU A 57 -2.94 -8.40 1.19
N LYS A 58 -2.01 -9.26 0.83
CA LYS A 58 -1.84 -10.55 1.47
C LYS A 58 -1.36 -10.41 2.92
N ASP A 59 -0.39 -9.53 3.14
CA ASP A 59 0.18 -9.31 4.46
C ASP A 59 -0.81 -8.63 5.42
N LEU A 60 -1.73 -7.83 4.89
CA LEU A 60 -2.72 -7.10 5.69
C LEU A 60 -4.07 -7.80 5.75
N GLU A 61 -4.19 -8.96 5.14
CA GLU A 61 -5.45 -9.70 5.04
C GLU A 61 -6.12 -9.93 6.40
N GLU A 62 -5.34 -10.17 7.44
CA GLU A 62 -5.85 -10.40 8.79
C GLU A 62 -6.33 -9.12 9.47
N TYR A 63 -5.83 -7.98 9.04
CA TYR A 63 -6.06 -6.70 9.71
C TYR A 63 -7.05 -5.80 8.98
N GLY A 64 -7.20 -6.00 7.69
CA GLY A 64 -8.08 -5.16 6.88
C GLY A 64 -8.45 -5.81 5.56
N THR A 65 -9.30 -5.10 4.81
CA THR A 65 -9.75 -5.53 3.49
C THR A 65 -9.45 -4.43 2.49
N VAL A 66 -9.39 -4.80 1.21
CA VAL A 66 -9.21 -3.81 0.14
C VAL A 66 -10.53 -3.08 -0.07
N GLU A 67 -10.54 -1.78 0.21
CA GLU A 67 -11.70 -0.93 -0.04
C GLU A 67 -11.69 -0.40 -1.47
N ALA A 68 -10.51 0.00 -1.94
CA ALA A 68 -10.31 0.47 -3.31
C ALA A 68 -9.13 -0.28 -3.92
N ARG A 69 -9.34 -0.86 -5.09
CA ARG A 69 -8.30 -1.59 -5.81
C ARG A 69 -7.24 -0.62 -6.34
N PRO A 70 -6.02 -1.12 -6.63
CA PRO A 70 -4.98 -0.26 -7.16
C PRO A 70 -5.43 0.49 -8.40
N LYS A 71 -5.22 1.81 -8.40
CA LYS A 71 -5.55 2.67 -9.51
C LYS A 71 -4.37 3.58 -9.81
N LEU A 72 -4.00 3.65 -11.08
CA LEU A 72 -2.94 4.53 -11.53
C LEU A 72 -3.50 5.92 -11.78
N GLU A 73 -2.96 6.90 -11.06
CA GLU A 73 -3.32 8.30 -11.25
C GLU A 73 -2.05 9.10 -11.54
N GLY A 74 -1.89 9.54 -12.78
CA GLY A 74 -0.67 10.22 -13.20
C GLY A 74 0.54 9.31 -13.02
N ARG A 75 1.46 9.70 -12.14
CA ARG A 75 2.68 8.93 -11.88
C ARG A 75 2.63 8.20 -10.54
N GLN A 76 1.45 7.93 -10.04
CA GLN A 76 1.31 7.24 -8.76
C GLN A 76 0.20 6.21 -8.82
N MET A 77 0.34 5.19 -8.01
CA MET A 77 -0.66 4.14 -7.89
C MET A 77 -1.20 4.18 -6.47
N ILE A 78 -2.52 4.17 -6.33
CA ILE A 78 -3.19 4.33 -5.05
C ILE A 78 -4.08 3.14 -4.75
N MET A 79 -4.02 2.65 -3.53
CA MET A 79 -4.86 1.56 -3.04
C MET A 79 -5.31 1.90 -1.63
N VAL A 80 -6.55 1.63 -1.29
CA VAL A 80 -7.09 1.91 0.03
C VAL A 80 -7.50 0.63 0.73
N PHE A 81 -7.07 0.50 1.98
CA PHE A 81 -7.47 -0.60 2.85
C PHE A 81 -8.42 -0.06 3.92
N ALA A 82 -9.45 -0.83 4.22
CA ALA A 82 -10.37 -0.54 5.32
C ALA A 82 -10.11 -1.52 6.46
N PRO A 83 -10.26 -1.09 7.73
CA PRO A 83 -10.07 -2.01 8.85
C PRO A 83 -11.17 -3.06 8.87
N LYS A 84 -10.82 -4.27 9.28
CA LYS A 84 -11.81 -5.31 9.49
C LYS A 84 -12.59 -4.99 10.76
N LYS A 85 -13.88 -4.97 10.66
CA LYS A 85 -14.73 -4.85 11.84
C LYS A 85 -14.85 -6.20 12.52
N LYS A 86 -14.63 -6.21 13.80
CA LYS A 86 -14.88 -7.39 14.61
C LYS A 86 -16.37 -7.50 14.89
#